data_3ca1901425c23f8974fdc3d5e4031688
#
_entry.id   3ca1901425c23f8974fdc3d5e4031688
#
_cell.length_a   1.000
_cell.length_b   1.000
_cell.length_c   1.000
_cell.angle_alpha   90.00
_cell.angle_beta   90.00
_cell.angle_gamma   90.00
#
_symmetry.space_group_name_H-M   'P 1'
#
loop_
_entity.id
_entity.type
_entity.pdbx_description
1 polymer ?
#
loop_
_entity_poly.entity_id
_entity_poly.type
_entity_poly.pdbx_seq_one_letter_code
_entity_poly.pdbx_strand_id
1 'polypeptide(L)'
;PSDRDSGINIGNWPVLGMHMPDSAVAYGANGNTYLVTANEGDARSEDERIEDFVLDPTVFPNAADLQQRSQLGRLGASTIDGDIDSDGDFDELHVYGARSFSIWDMSNGGVLVYDSGSELERVVAGYDPFDFNSNNDENDSFESRSDNKGIEPEAVTVGEINGRTIAFVGAERQGGIYLYDVTDPANSYLLSYINNRDFSGNAEAGTAGDLGPEGIVFVPADQNPTGSAIILVANEVSGSTTAYRIVELPDQDLRTESKEAESTKLTAISVYLESYGA
;
A
#
# COMPACT_ATOMS: atom_id res chain seq x y z
N PRO A 1 -3.80 15.26 0.49
CA PRO A 1 -2.51 14.88 1.09
C PRO A 1 -1.97 15.88 2.11
N SER A 2 -2.80 16.67 2.76
CA SER A 2 -2.41 17.49 3.90
C SER A 2 -2.28 16.62 5.15
N ASP A 3 -1.32 16.92 6.02
CA ASP A 3 -1.11 16.28 7.31
C ASP A 3 -1.73 17.07 8.47
N ARG A 4 -2.38 18.20 8.22
CA ARG A 4 -2.77 19.14 9.30
C ARG A 4 -4.11 19.81 9.11
N ASP A 5 -5.00 19.17 8.38
CA ASP A 5 -6.38 19.62 8.20
C ASP A 5 -7.38 18.86 9.08
N SER A 6 -6.88 17.86 9.85
CA SER A 6 -7.67 17.01 10.75
C SER A 6 -8.73 16.19 10.01
N GLY A 7 -8.49 15.83 8.75
CA GLY A 7 -9.42 15.10 7.92
C GLY A 7 -8.78 14.22 6.87
N ILE A 8 -9.39 13.06 6.62
CA ILE A 8 -8.97 12.15 5.55
C ILE A 8 -9.49 12.70 4.21
N ASN A 9 -8.57 13.05 3.30
CA ASN A 9 -8.91 13.62 2.01
C ASN A 9 -8.25 12.86 0.85
N ILE A 10 -8.73 11.64 0.59
CA ILE A 10 -8.27 10.81 -0.53
C ILE A 10 -8.98 11.26 -1.81
N GLY A 11 -8.23 11.81 -2.76
CA GLY A 11 -8.77 12.35 -4.01
C GLY A 11 -7.81 12.22 -5.19
N ASN A 12 -8.29 12.55 -6.37
CA ASN A 12 -7.47 12.65 -7.57
C ASN A 12 -6.81 14.03 -7.61
N TRP A 13 -5.60 14.10 -7.10
CA TRP A 13 -4.78 15.28 -7.13
C TRP A 13 -3.97 15.37 -8.43
N PRO A 14 -3.64 16.57 -8.92
CA PRO A 14 -2.84 16.73 -10.14
C PRO A 14 -1.34 16.49 -9.87
N VAL A 15 -1.02 15.27 -9.46
CA VAL A 15 0.35 14.82 -9.18
C VAL A 15 0.61 13.49 -9.87
N LEU A 16 1.87 13.23 -10.18
CA LEU A 16 2.36 11.98 -10.75
C LEU A 16 3.22 11.26 -9.70
N GLY A 17 2.76 10.09 -9.26
CA GLY A 17 3.53 9.26 -8.33
C GLY A 17 4.66 8.53 -9.06
N MET A 18 5.89 8.77 -8.67
CA MET A 18 7.03 7.95 -9.09
C MET A 18 6.96 6.63 -8.34
N HIS A 19 6.84 5.51 -9.06
CA HIS A 19 6.63 4.21 -8.41
C HIS A 19 7.74 3.87 -7.41
N MET A 20 9.02 3.99 -7.81
CA MET A 20 10.20 3.78 -6.96
C MET A 20 10.02 2.57 -6.01
N PRO A 21 9.90 1.35 -6.57
CA PRO A 21 9.58 0.19 -5.77
C PRO A 21 10.75 -0.19 -4.85
N ASP A 22 10.46 -0.47 -3.59
CA ASP A 22 11.43 -1.03 -2.66
C ASP A 22 11.51 -2.55 -2.78
N SER A 23 10.38 -3.20 -2.93
CA SER A 23 10.30 -4.64 -3.05
C SER A 23 9.63 -5.08 -4.34
N ALA A 24 10.10 -6.21 -4.89
CA ALA A 24 9.52 -6.81 -6.08
C ALA A 24 9.59 -8.33 -6.04
N VAL A 25 8.55 -9.00 -6.57
CA VAL A 25 8.49 -10.46 -6.69
C VAL A 25 7.88 -10.86 -8.02
N ALA A 26 8.44 -11.89 -8.65
CA ALA A 26 7.92 -12.43 -9.92
C ALA A 26 7.06 -13.68 -9.69
N TYR A 27 6.02 -13.85 -10.50
CA TYR A 27 5.21 -15.06 -10.55
C TYR A 27 4.72 -15.38 -11.95
N GLY A 28 4.28 -16.62 -12.15
CA GLY A 28 3.73 -17.09 -13.43
C GLY A 28 2.20 -17.15 -13.38
N ALA A 29 1.51 -16.61 -14.41
CA ALA A 29 0.08 -16.79 -14.60
C ALA A 29 -0.24 -16.82 -16.10
N ASN A 30 -1.19 -17.64 -16.52
CA ASN A 30 -1.66 -17.73 -17.90
C ASN A 30 -0.55 -17.93 -18.95
N GLY A 31 0.57 -18.56 -18.57
CA GLY A 31 1.74 -18.80 -19.43
C GLY A 31 2.69 -17.60 -19.57
N ASN A 32 2.42 -16.49 -18.89
CA ASN A 32 3.26 -15.30 -18.84
C ASN A 32 3.97 -15.17 -17.49
N THR A 33 5.00 -14.33 -17.45
CA THR A 33 5.68 -13.90 -16.22
C THR A 33 5.25 -12.50 -15.86
N TYR A 34 4.82 -12.32 -14.61
CA TYR A 34 4.44 -11.03 -14.06
C TYR A 34 5.39 -10.64 -12.92
N LEU A 35 5.59 -9.34 -12.76
CA LEU A 35 6.32 -8.74 -11.65
C LEU A 35 5.33 -7.94 -10.80
N VAL A 36 5.29 -8.20 -9.50
CA VAL A 36 4.58 -7.37 -8.52
C VAL A 36 5.59 -6.44 -7.87
N THR A 37 5.26 -5.16 -7.75
CA THR A 37 6.10 -4.14 -7.09
C THR A 37 5.34 -3.45 -5.98
N ALA A 38 5.96 -3.29 -4.81
CA ALA A 38 5.48 -2.44 -3.74
C ALA A 38 6.11 -1.05 -3.92
N ASN A 39 5.29 -0.03 -4.14
CA ASN A 39 5.73 1.29 -4.63
C ASN A 39 5.85 2.29 -3.47
N GLU A 40 6.80 2.03 -2.60
CA GLU A 40 7.07 2.81 -1.38
C GLU A 40 7.48 4.25 -1.73
N GLY A 41 8.51 4.41 -2.57
CA GLY A 41 9.10 5.67 -2.95
C GLY A 41 10.05 6.23 -1.90
N ASP A 42 11.34 6.28 -2.19
CA ASP A 42 12.31 6.92 -1.31
C ASP A 42 12.59 8.35 -1.75
N ALA A 43 12.43 9.32 -0.83
CA ALA A 43 12.63 10.73 -1.13
C ALA A 43 14.12 11.01 -1.39
N ARG A 44 14.39 11.70 -2.51
CA ARG A 44 15.74 12.15 -2.86
C ARG A 44 16.10 13.43 -2.10
N SER A 45 17.36 13.84 -2.18
CA SER A 45 17.81 15.15 -1.67
C SER A 45 17.17 16.34 -2.41
N GLU A 46 16.71 16.09 -3.65
CA GLU A 46 16.03 17.05 -4.53
C GLU A 46 14.52 17.04 -4.25
N ASP A 47 14.15 17.30 -2.99
CA ASP A 47 12.79 17.34 -2.48
C ASP A 47 12.48 18.69 -1.84
N GLU A 48 11.39 19.30 -2.24
CA GLU A 48 10.82 20.50 -1.62
C GLU A 48 9.30 20.38 -1.49
N ARG A 49 8.70 21.24 -0.68
CA ARG A 49 7.25 21.31 -0.51
C ARG A 49 6.61 22.02 -1.69
N ILE A 50 5.48 21.52 -2.19
CA ILE A 50 4.77 22.11 -3.34
C ILE A 50 4.42 23.60 -3.08
N GLU A 51 4.24 24.00 -1.82
CA GLU A 51 4.01 25.42 -1.49
C GLU A 51 5.15 26.35 -1.91
N ASP A 52 6.36 25.82 -2.11
CA ASP A 52 7.57 26.57 -2.48
C ASP A 52 7.85 26.53 -4.00
N PHE A 53 7.07 25.77 -4.79
CA PHE A 53 7.26 25.65 -6.24
C PHE A 53 6.70 26.86 -7.00
N VAL A 54 7.33 27.21 -8.10
CA VAL A 54 6.73 28.07 -9.13
C VAL A 54 5.99 27.17 -10.10
N LEU A 55 4.66 27.24 -10.16
CA LEU A 55 3.84 26.40 -11.03
C LEU A 55 3.45 27.16 -12.30
N ASP A 56 3.50 26.49 -13.46
CA ASP A 56 3.04 27.09 -14.73
C ASP A 56 1.55 27.50 -14.60
N PRO A 57 1.25 28.80 -14.75
CA PRO A 57 -0.11 29.30 -14.59
C PRO A 57 -1.07 28.83 -15.71
N THR A 58 -0.56 28.31 -16.82
CA THR A 58 -1.38 27.77 -17.91
C THR A 58 -1.80 26.33 -17.64
N VAL A 59 -0.94 25.56 -16.95
CA VAL A 59 -1.22 24.19 -16.52
C VAL A 59 -1.97 24.20 -15.19
N PHE A 60 -1.54 25.02 -14.24
CA PHE A 60 -2.12 25.13 -12.90
C PHE A 60 -2.77 26.50 -12.66
N PRO A 61 -3.91 26.82 -13.33
CA PRO A 61 -4.58 28.12 -13.19
C PRO A 61 -5.08 28.38 -11.75
N ASN A 62 -5.15 27.35 -10.93
CA ASN A 62 -5.52 27.38 -9.52
C ASN A 62 -4.33 27.10 -8.57
N ALA A 63 -3.08 27.40 -8.99
CA ALA A 63 -1.88 27.16 -8.23
C ALA A 63 -1.97 27.64 -6.78
N ALA A 64 -2.47 28.85 -6.55
CA ALA A 64 -2.62 29.42 -5.22
C ALA A 64 -3.55 28.62 -4.29
N ASP A 65 -4.53 27.91 -4.83
CA ASP A 65 -5.40 27.03 -4.06
C ASP A 65 -4.71 25.69 -3.81
N LEU A 66 -4.05 25.11 -4.83
CA LEU A 66 -3.31 23.85 -4.70
C LEU A 66 -2.17 23.95 -3.69
N GLN A 67 -1.49 25.09 -3.64
CA GLN A 67 -0.36 25.36 -2.74
C GLN A 67 -0.78 25.68 -1.30
N GLN A 68 -2.07 25.71 -0.99
CA GLN A 68 -2.50 25.81 0.41
C GLN A 68 -2.07 24.57 1.20
N ARG A 69 -1.70 24.74 2.46
CA ARG A 69 -1.29 23.65 3.35
C ARG A 69 -2.38 22.62 3.61
N SER A 70 -3.64 23.03 3.51
CA SER A 70 -4.80 22.13 3.56
C SER A 70 -5.09 21.39 2.25
N GLN A 71 -4.26 21.59 1.22
CA GLN A 71 -4.35 20.94 -0.09
C GLN A 71 -3.03 20.19 -0.38
N LEU A 72 -2.29 20.59 -1.42
CA LEU A 72 -1.01 19.98 -1.79
C LEU A 72 0.22 20.69 -1.17
N GLY A 73 0.06 21.86 -0.59
CA GLY A 73 1.19 22.73 -0.24
C GLY A 73 2.28 22.05 0.59
N ARG A 74 1.92 21.15 1.49
CA ARG A 74 2.88 20.41 2.34
C ARG A 74 3.43 19.14 1.70
N LEU A 75 2.87 18.68 0.58
CA LEU A 75 3.33 17.45 -0.05
C LEU A 75 4.73 17.65 -0.63
N GLY A 76 5.65 16.70 -0.32
CA GLY A 76 6.99 16.65 -0.89
C GLY A 76 6.97 16.24 -2.36
N ALA A 77 7.70 16.94 -3.20
CA ALA A 77 7.82 16.66 -4.62
C ALA A 77 9.24 16.90 -5.14
N SER A 78 9.57 16.27 -6.27
CA SER A 78 10.88 16.39 -6.91
C SER A 78 11.10 17.80 -7.46
N THR A 79 12.28 18.36 -7.19
CA THR A 79 12.71 19.66 -7.73
C THR A 79 13.46 19.56 -9.05
N ILE A 80 13.68 18.33 -9.55
CA ILE A 80 14.42 18.08 -10.80
C ILE A 80 13.56 17.43 -11.89
N ASP A 81 12.32 17.06 -11.56
CA ASP A 81 11.36 16.49 -12.49
C ASP A 81 10.17 17.44 -12.60
N GLY A 82 9.64 17.67 -13.82
CA GLY A 82 8.38 18.37 -14.03
C GLY A 82 8.44 19.75 -14.65
N ASP A 83 9.62 20.40 -14.78
CA ASP A 83 9.85 21.55 -15.66
C ASP A 83 10.14 20.98 -17.06
N ILE A 84 9.07 20.78 -17.85
CA ILE A 84 9.13 20.03 -19.11
C ILE A 84 9.75 20.85 -20.25
N ASP A 85 9.51 22.14 -20.28
CA ASP A 85 10.00 23.04 -21.32
C ASP A 85 11.23 23.86 -20.92
N SER A 86 11.69 23.70 -19.67
CA SER A 86 12.91 24.29 -19.11
C SER A 86 12.84 25.83 -19.04
N ASP A 87 11.70 26.37 -18.72
CA ASP A 87 11.52 27.82 -18.57
C ASP A 87 11.57 28.30 -17.11
N GLY A 88 11.66 27.37 -16.15
CA GLY A 88 11.90 27.61 -14.73
C GLY A 88 10.64 27.56 -13.86
N ASP A 89 9.51 27.13 -14.40
CA ASP A 89 8.35 26.76 -13.63
C ASP A 89 7.95 25.29 -13.89
N PHE A 90 7.03 24.74 -13.07
CA PHE A 90 6.70 23.32 -13.12
C PHE A 90 5.38 23.09 -13.86
N ASP A 91 5.45 22.27 -14.94
CA ASP A 91 4.31 21.80 -15.73
C ASP A 91 3.70 20.52 -15.14
N GLU A 92 4.48 19.76 -14.39
CA GLU A 92 4.06 18.52 -13.73
C GLU A 92 4.58 18.47 -12.28
N LEU A 93 3.83 17.83 -11.39
CA LEU A 93 4.23 17.61 -10.00
C LEU A 93 4.54 16.14 -9.78
N HIS A 94 5.83 15.81 -9.67
CA HIS A 94 6.30 14.45 -9.44
C HIS A 94 6.54 14.21 -7.95
N VAL A 95 5.74 13.30 -7.35
CA VAL A 95 5.83 12.96 -5.93
C VAL A 95 6.46 11.59 -5.74
N TYR A 96 7.10 11.38 -4.60
CA TYR A 96 7.81 10.13 -4.29
C TYR A 96 6.83 9.05 -3.86
N GLY A 97 6.98 7.85 -4.47
CA GLY A 97 6.08 6.73 -4.27
C GLY A 97 4.73 6.88 -4.96
N ALA A 98 4.08 5.77 -5.21
CA ALA A 98 2.74 5.75 -5.81
C ALA A 98 1.65 5.42 -4.79
N ARG A 99 1.98 5.11 -3.53
CA ARG A 99 1.07 4.71 -2.45
C ARG A 99 0.26 3.46 -2.80
N SER A 100 0.79 2.67 -3.75
CA SER A 100 0.13 1.52 -4.35
C SER A 100 1.10 0.35 -4.49
N PHE A 101 0.58 -0.80 -4.88
CA PHE A 101 1.37 -1.84 -5.52
C PHE A 101 0.93 -2.00 -6.97
N SER A 102 1.85 -2.44 -7.82
CA SER A 102 1.59 -2.60 -9.25
C SER A 102 1.93 -4.01 -9.74
N ILE A 103 1.28 -4.44 -10.84
CA ILE A 103 1.59 -5.69 -11.53
C ILE A 103 1.95 -5.37 -12.98
N TRP A 104 3.08 -5.92 -13.44
CA TRP A 104 3.66 -5.67 -14.75
C TRP A 104 3.77 -6.97 -15.55
N ASP A 105 3.31 -6.99 -16.79
CA ASP A 105 3.50 -8.13 -17.71
C ASP A 105 4.91 -8.10 -18.31
N MET A 106 5.81 -8.89 -17.73
CA MET A 106 7.20 -8.96 -18.17
C MET A 106 7.36 -9.73 -19.49
N SER A 107 6.41 -10.59 -19.85
CA SER A 107 6.38 -11.28 -21.12
C SER A 107 5.98 -10.37 -22.28
N ASN A 108 5.42 -9.21 -21.97
CA ASN A 108 4.98 -8.20 -22.94
C ASN A 108 5.71 -6.85 -22.73
N GLY A 109 7.00 -6.90 -22.45
CA GLY A 109 7.84 -5.70 -22.38
C GLY A 109 7.67 -4.85 -21.12
N GLY A 110 7.13 -5.42 -20.03
CA GLY A 110 6.94 -4.69 -18.76
C GLY A 110 5.77 -3.72 -18.80
N VAL A 111 4.68 -4.09 -19.46
CA VAL A 111 3.47 -3.28 -19.51
C VAL A 111 2.73 -3.37 -18.15
N LEU A 112 2.34 -2.24 -17.60
CA LEU A 112 1.48 -2.18 -16.42
C LEU A 112 0.12 -2.79 -16.72
N VAL A 113 -0.29 -3.81 -15.96
CA VAL A 113 -1.58 -4.50 -16.13
C VAL A 113 -2.54 -4.27 -14.97
N TYR A 114 -2.02 -3.92 -13.81
CA TYR A 114 -2.80 -3.57 -12.62
C TYR A 114 -2.04 -2.60 -11.74
N ASP A 115 -2.75 -1.68 -11.12
CA ASP A 115 -2.26 -0.84 -10.03
C ASP A 115 -3.38 -0.67 -9.00
N SER A 116 -3.06 -0.81 -7.71
CA SER A 116 -4.05 -0.68 -6.64
C SER A 116 -4.54 0.76 -6.43
N GLY A 117 -3.85 1.74 -6.99
CA GLY A 117 -4.19 3.15 -6.87
C GLY A 117 -4.34 3.59 -5.42
N SER A 118 -5.47 4.21 -5.09
CA SER A 118 -5.76 4.67 -3.72
C SER A 118 -6.44 3.61 -2.84
N GLU A 119 -6.54 2.35 -3.28
CA GLU A 119 -7.30 1.32 -2.55
C GLU A 119 -6.69 1.01 -1.19
N LEU A 120 -5.37 0.92 -1.09
CA LEU A 120 -4.69 0.62 0.16
C LEU A 120 -5.01 1.66 1.25
N GLU A 121 -4.90 2.94 0.92
CA GLU A 121 -5.26 4.02 1.85
C GLU A 121 -6.76 4.04 2.16
N ARG A 122 -7.63 3.74 1.19
CA ARG A 122 -9.08 3.65 1.44
C ARG A 122 -9.45 2.52 2.39
N VAL A 123 -8.74 1.41 2.33
CA VAL A 123 -8.91 0.29 3.26
C VAL A 123 -8.59 0.74 4.68
N VAL A 124 -7.46 1.38 4.89
CA VAL A 124 -7.07 1.91 6.22
C VAL A 124 -8.05 2.97 6.70
N ALA A 125 -8.46 3.90 5.83
CA ALA A 125 -9.45 4.92 6.18
C ALA A 125 -10.79 4.32 6.63
N GLY A 126 -11.14 3.13 6.12
CA GLY A 126 -12.34 2.39 6.55
C GLY A 126 -12.12 1.50 7.78
N TYR A 127 -10.90 0.97 7.93
CA TYR A 127 -10.55 0.04 9.01
C TYR A 127 -10.23 0.78 10.32
N ASP A 128 -9.38 1.79 10.23
CA ASP A 128 -8.93 2.59 11.36
C ASP A 128 -8.80 4.08 10.98
N PRO A 129 -9.91 4.80 10.92
CA PRO A 129 -9.91 6.21 10.52
C PRO A 129 -9.26 7.15 11.55
N PHE A 130 -9.04 6.69 12.79
CA PHE A 130 -8.47 7.54 13.85
C PHE A 130 -6.95 7.56 13.84
N ASP A 131 -6.34 6.52 13.27
CA ASP A 131 -4.89 6.36 13.17
C ASP A 131 -4.42 6.31 11.70
N PHE A 132 -5.22 6.84 10.78
CA PHE A 132 -4.95 6.88 9.35
C PHE A 132 -3.63 7.59 9.03
N ASN A 133 -2.79 6.98 8.16
CA ASN A 133 -1.48 7.51 7.74
C ASN A 133 -0.57 7.92 8.91
N SER A 134 -0.59 7.15 9.99
CA SER A 134 0.31 7.31 11.12
C SER A 134 1.73 6.87 10.77
N ASN A 135 2.70 7.42 11.51
CA ASN A 135 4.10 7.01 11.43
C ASN A 135 4.32 5.64 12.07
N ASN A 136 5.39 4.91 11.68
CA ASN A 136 5.67 3.56 12.16
C ASN A 136 6.22 3.50 13.60
N ASP A 137 6.72 4.60 14.16
CA ASP A 137 7.36 4.70 15.47
C ASP A 137 6.57 5.52 16.51
N GLU A 138 5.45 6.13 16.08
CA GLU A 138 4.57 6.94 16.94
C GLU A 138 3.10 6.58 16.74
N ASN A 139 2.39 6.28 17.83
CA ASN A 139 0.95 5.97 17.76
C ASN A 139 0.04 7.22 17.79
N ASP A 140 0.47 8.34 18.33
CA ASP A 140 -0.28 9.61 18.33
C ASP A 140 0.14 10.50 17.15
N SER A 141 0.02 9.94 15.94
CA SER A 141 0.57 10.55 14.71
C SER A 141 -0.41 10.53 13.53
N PHE A 142 -1.72 10.66 13.80
CA PHE A 142 -2.76 10.72 12.78
C PHE A 142 -2.38 11.66 11.63
N GLU A 143 -2.49 11.17 10.38
CA GLU A 143 -2.16 11.86 9.12
C GLU A 143 -0.71 12.38 9.00
N SER A 144 0.20 12.07 9.92
CA SER A 144 1.57 12.60 9.87
C SER A 144 2.34 12.18 8.61
N ARG A 145 1.88 11.14 7.90
CA ARG A 145 2.48 10.66 6.64
C ARG A 145 1.73 11.11 5.38
N SER A 146 0.59 11.79 5.51
CA SER A 146 -0.23 12.21 4.37
C SER A 146 0.47 13.24 3.48
N ASP A 147 1.29 14.12 4.05
CA ASP A 147 2.10 15.11 3.33
C ASP A 147 3.45 14.58 2.81
N ASN A 148 3.63 13.26 2.90
CA ASN A 148 4.82 12.54 2.46
C ASN A 148 4.40 11.40 1.54
N LYS A 149 4.71 10.14 1.88
CA LYS A 149 4.46 8.95 1.05
C LYS A 149 3.27 8.10 1.53
N GLY A 150 2.52 8.56 2.55
CA GLY A 150 1.34 7.88 3.09
C GLY A 150 1.68 6.61 3.86
N ILE A 151 1.01 5.50 3.54
CA ILE A 151 1.17 4.20 4.21
C ILE A 151 2.49 3.49 3.90
N GLU A 152 3.16 3.86 2.82
CA GLU A 152 4.41 3.28 2.31
C GLU A 152 4.32 1.76 2.11
N PRO A 153 3.76 1.28 0.96
CA PRO A 153 3.80 -0.13 0.59
C PRO A 153 5.25 -0.52 0.30
N GLU A 154 5.86 -1.31 1.18
CA GLU A 154 7.28 -1.61 1.13
C GLU A 154 7.56 -3.08 0.78
N ALA A 155 7.06 -4.01 1.57
CA ALA A 155 7.30 -5.42 1.37
C ALA A 155 6.25 -6.06 0.46
N VAL A 156 6.67 -6.97 -0.43
CA VAL A 156 5.74 -7.80 -1.19
C VAL A 156 6.27 -9.22 -1.39
N THR A 157 5.38 -10.20 -1.23
CA THR A 157 5.62 -11.58 -1.64
C THR A 157 4.37 -12.17 -2.28
N VAL A 158 4.53 -13.30 -2.99
CA VAL A 158 3.41 -14.07 -3.55
C VAL A 158 3.47 -15.50 -3.09
N GLY A 159 2.31 -16.13 -2.94
CA GLY A 159 2.20 -17.55 -2.62
C GLY A 159 1.02 -18.20 -3.33
N GLU A 160 1.18 -19.48 -3.68
CA GLU A 160 0.08 -20.26 -4.22
C GLU A 160 -0.67 -20.98 -3.09
N ILE A 161 -1.98 -20.79 -3.04
CA ILE A 161 -2.86 -21.38 -2.05
C ILE A 161 -4.07 -21.98 -2.77
N ASN A 162 -4.19 -23.29 -2.77
CA ASN A 162 -5.28 -24.03 -3.43
C ASN A 162 -5.54 -23.63 -4.89
N GLY A 163 -4.47 -23.42 -5.66
CA GLY A 163 -4.54 -23.05 -7.08
C GLY A 163 -4.85 -21.58 -7.33
N ARG A 164 -4.80 -20.73 -6.29
CA ARG A 164 -4.89 -19.27 -6.40
C ARG A 164 -3.55 -18.65 -6.04
N THR A 165 -3.16 -17.64 -6.77
CA THR A 165 -1.97 -16.83 -6.43
C THR A 165 -2.40 -15.64 -5.59
N ILE A 166 -1.84 -15.54 -4.39
CA ILE A 166 -2.12 -14.47 -3.43
C ILE A 166 -0.88 -13.60 -3.29
N ALA A 167 -1.03 -12.28 -3.44
CA ALA A 167 -0.01 -11.31 -3.10
C ALA A 167 -0.23 -10.82 -1.67
N PHE A 168 0.86 -10.70 -0.92
CA PHE A 168 0.93 -10.15 0.43
C PHE A 168 1.75 -8.87 0.37
N VAL A 169 1.13 -7.72 0.67
CA VAL A 169 1.77 -6.40 0.61
C VAL A 169 1.81 -5.80 2.00
N GLY A 170 3.01 -5.52 2.49
CA GLY A 170 3.23 -4.87 3.79
C GLY A 170 3.25 -3.36 3.66
N ALA A 171 2.60 -2.65 4.59
CA ALA A 171 2.65 -1.20 4.70
C ALA A 171 3.55 -0.79 5.86
N GLU A 172 4.69 -0.18 5.57
CA GLU A 172 5.72 0.13 6.56
C GLU A 172 5.20 1.10 7.63
N ARG A 173 4.60 2.24 7.21
CA ARG A 173 4.25 3.32 8.15
C ARG A 173 2.98 3.02 8.94
N GLN A 174 1.93 2.68 8.24
CA GLN A 174 0.65 2.36 8.88
C GLN A 174 0.70 1.04 9.63
N GLY A 175 1.54 0.11 9.16
CA GLY A 175 1.53 -1.28 9.59
C GLY A 175 0.49 -2.11 8.85
N GLY A 176 0.55 -3.41 9.09
CA GLY A 176 -0.38 -4.39 8.54
C GLY A 176 -0.03 -4.93 7.15
N ILE A 177 -0.79 -5.93 6.76
CA ILE A 177 -0.58 -6.70 5.53
C ILE A 177 -1.88 -6.73 4.73
N TYR A 178 -1.80 -6.37 3.46
CA TYR A 178 -2.89 -6.51 2.49
C TYR A 178 -2.74 -7.83 1.75
N LEU A 179 -3.84 -8.53 1.56
CA LEU A 179 -3.92 -9.77 0.82
C LEU A 179 -4.74 -9.54 -0.44
N TYR A 180 -4.15 -9.81 -1.59
CA TYR A 180 -4.82 -9.69 -2.89
C TYR A 180 -4.81 -11.00 -3.63
N ASP A 181 -5.94 -11.36 -4.25
CA ASP A 181 -5.94 -12.38 -5.28
C ASP A 181 -5.40 -11.79 -6.57
N VAL A 182 -4.30 -12.34 -7.03
CA VAL A 182 -3.60 -11.95 -8.26
C VAL A 182 -3.55 -13.11 -9.28
N THR A 183 -4.43 -14.08 -9.13
CA THR A 183 -4.55 -15.24 -10.03
C THR A 183 -4.83 -14.80 -11.47
N ASP A 184 -5.70 -13.81 -11.63
CA ASP A 184 -5.85 -13.06 -12.88
C ASP A 184 -5.21 -11.67 -12.70
N PRO A 185 -4.00 -11.45 -13.20
CA PRO A 185 -3.23 -10.25 -12.90
C PRO A 185 -3.93 -8.93 -13.24
N ALA A 186 -4.71 -8.89 -14.33
CA ALA A 186 -5.42 -7.70 -14.77
C ALA A 186 -6.71 -7.43 -13.98
N ASN A 187 -7.23 -8.43 -13.27
CA ASN A 187 -8.44 -8.37 -12.47
C ASN A 187 -8.15 -8.72 -10.99
N SER A 188 -7.01 -8.25 -10.50
CA SER A 188 -6.63 -8.42 -9.10
C SER A 188 -7.62 -7.73 -8.17
N TYR A 189 -7.84 -8.28 -6.98
CA TYR A 189 -8.76 -7.71 -6.00
C TYR A 189 -8.37 -8.02 -4.57
N LEU A 190 -8.73 -7.12 -3.67
CA LEU A 190 -8.47 -7.24 -2.25
C LEU A 190 -9.28 -8.40 -1.64
N LEU A 191 -8.60 -9.24 -0.86
CA LEU A 191 -9.21 -10.30 -0.04
C LEU A 191 -9.38 -9.86 1.41
N SER A 192 -8.33 -9.28 1.99
CA SER A 192 -8.31 -8.90 3.41
C SER A 192 -7.21 -7.88 3.68
N TYR A 193 -7.38 -7.14 4.76
CA TYR A 193 -6.33 -6.36 5.42
C TYR A 193 -6.30 -6.76 6.89
N ILE A 194 -5.11 -6.90 7.43
CA ILE A 194 -4.87 -7.28 8.81
C ILE A 194 -3.77 -6.42 9.37
N ASN A 195 -3.94 -5.98 10.59
CA ASN A 195 -2.95 -5.22 11.33
C ASN A 195 -3.00 -5.64 12.80
N ASN A 196 -1.86 -6.03 13.36
CA ASN A 196 -1.74 -6.34 14.79
C ASN A 196 -0.98 -5.26 15.57
N ARG A 197 -0.79 -4.08 14.95
CA ARG A 197 -0.33 -2.90 15.66
C ARG A 197 -1.39 -2.48 16.70
N ASP A 198 -0.94 -2.23 17.91
CA ASP A 198 -1.77 -1.68 18.99
C ASP A 198 -1.53 -0.17 19.11
N PHE A 199 -2.40 0.62 18.52
CA PHE A 199 -2.33 2.09 18.57
C PHE A 199 -2.56 2.68 19.97
N SER A 200 -3.07 1.90 20.91
CA SER A 200 -3.14 2.29 22.33
C SER A 200 -1.84 2.03 23.09
N GLY A 201 -0.93 1.25 22.51
CA GLY A 201 0.37 0.93 23.07
C GLY A 201 1.41 2.05 22.89
N ASN A 202 2.60 1.82 23.39
CA ASN A 202 3.74 2.72 23.26
C ASN A 202 4.86 2.03 22.49
N ALA A 203 5.28 2.62 21.35
CA ALA A 203 6.28 2.05 20.46
C ALA A 203 7.64 1.91 21.15
N GLU A 204 8.12 2.95 21.85
CA GLU A 204 9.40 2.95 22.55
C GLU A 204 9.44 1.92 23.70
N ALA A 205 8.29 1.69 24.36
CA ALA A 205 8.17 0.70 25.44
C ALA A 205 7.93 -0.73 24.91
N GLY A 206 7.82 -0.94 23.60
CA GLY A 206 7.59 -2.23 22.97
C GLY A 206 6.20 -2.82 23.25
N THR A 207 5.19 -1.98 23.47
CA THR A 207 3.80 -2.42 23.76
C THR A 207 2.84 -2.13 22.62
N ALA A 208 3.31 -1.61 21.49
CA ALA A 208 2.51 -1.23 20.34
C ALA A 208 2.33 -2.36 19.30
N GLY A 209 2.65 -3.61 19.61
CA GLY A 209 2.55 -4.73 18.69
C GLY A 209 3.64 -4.70 17.61
N ASP A 210 3.32 -5.19 16.41
CA ASP A 210 4.24 -5.21 15.27
C ASP A 210 4.26 -3.87 14.54
N LEU A 211 5.47 -3.33 14.31
CA LEU A 211 5.69 -2.03 13.70
C LEU A 211 6.72 -2.13 12.57
N GLY A 212 6.42 -1.53 11.42
CA GLY A 212 7.32 -1.47 10.28
C GLY A 212 7.54 -2.82 9.59
N PRO A 213 6.50 -3.43 8.95
CA PRO A 213 6.68 -4.65 8.16
C PRO A 213 7.49 -4.34 6.89
N GLU A 214 8.76 -4.77 6.88
CA GLU A 214 9.74 -4.52 5.83
C GLU A 214 10.05 -5.75 4.99
N GLY A 215 9.97 -6.95 5.57
CA GLY A 215 10.24 -8.19 4.87
C GLY A 215 9.13 -9.22 5.04
N ILE A 216 8.66 -9.81 3.93
CA ILE A 216 7.65 -10.87 3.95
C ILE A 216 8.13 -12.08 3.19
N VAL A 217 8.02 -13.27 3.80
CA VAL A 217 8.34 -14.55 3.17
C VAL A 217 7.12 -15.46 3.25
N PHE A 218 6.68 -15.98 2.11
CA PHE A 218 5.66 -17.04 2.06
C PHE A 218 6.31 -18.41 2.21
N VAL A 219 5.76 -19.24 3.10
CA VAL A 219 6.17 -20.63 3.30
C VAL A 219 4.98 -21.53 2.98
N PRO A 220 5.04 -22.32 1.91
CA PRO A 220 3.95 -23.21 1.53
C PRO A 220 3.73 -24.32 2.56
N ALA A 221 2.53 -24.90 2.57
CA ALA A 221 2.09 -25.87 3.56
C ALA A 221 2.96 -27.13 3.61
N ASP A 222 3.50 -27.57 2.48
CA ASP A 222 4.37 -28.74 2.35
C ASP A 222 5.80 -28.50 2.89
N GLN A 223 6.21 -27.23 3.05
CA GLN A 223 7.50 -26.83 3.64
C GLN A 223 7.36 -26.42 5.11
N ASN A 224 6.14 -26.29 5.62
CA ASN A 224 5.90 -25.97 7.01
C ASN A 224 5.60 -27.23 7.82
N PRO A 225 6.33 -27.54 8.91
CA PRO A 225 6.09 -28.72 9.75
C PRO A 225 4.66 -28.81 10.31
N THR A 226 3.95 -27.70 10.43
CA THR A 226 2.55 -27.69 10.88
C THR A 226 1.54 -28.12 9.81
N GLY A 227 1.98 -28.24 8.54
CA GLY A 227 1.14 -28.55 7.40
C GLY A 227 0.19 -27.43 6.96
N SER A 228 0.41 -26.20 7.41
CA SER A 228 -0.35 -25.02 6.99
C SER A 228 0.57 -24.04 6.26
N ALA A 229 0.06 -23.37 5.23
CA ALA A 229 0.80 -22.25 4.64
C ALA A 229 0.88 -21.09 5.65
N ILE A 230 2.02 -20.41 5.67
CA ILE A 230 2.26 -19.25 6.55
C ILE A 230 2.95 -18.13 5.78
N ILE A 231 2.85 -16.92 6.30
CA ILE A 231 3.80 -15.84 6.00
C ILE A 231 4.63 -15.54 7.26
N LEU A 232 5.89 -15.23 7.05
CA LEU A 232 6.80 -14.67 8.06
C LEU A 232 7.01 -13.21 7.73
N VAL A 233 6.77 -12.34 8.68
CA VAL A 233 6.91 -10.88 8.53
C VAL A 233 8.00 -10.39 9.46
N ALA A 234 9.01 -9.76 8.89
CA ALA A 234 10.05 -9.05 9.65
C ALA A 234 9.59 -7.61 9.85
N ASN A 235 9.49 -7.20 11.11
CA ASN A 235 9.03 -5.87 11.51
C ASN A 235 10.24 -5.09 12.03
N GLU A 236 10.73 -4.14 11.24
CA GLU A 236 11.98 -3.42 11.49
C GLU A 236 11.91 -2.60 12.79
N VAL A 237 10.84 -1.82 12.94
CA VAL A 237 10.72 -0.85 14.04
C VAL A 237 10.49 -1.55 15.38
N SER A 238 9.61 -2.56 15.44
CA SER A 238 9.42 -3.35 16.66
C SER A 238 10.54 -4.36 16.91
N GLY A 239 11.38 -4.66 15.90
CA GLY A 239 12.44 -5.67 16.00
C GLY A 239 11.89 -7.10 16.16
N SER A 240 10.65 -7.34 15.76
CA SER A 240 9.98 -8.63 15.86
C SER A 240 9.94 -9.38 14.53
N THR A 241 9.77 -10.70 14.61
CA THR A 241 9.40 -11.52 13.44
C THR A 241 8.14 -12.27 13.78
N THR A 242 7.07 -11.99 13.03
CA THR A 242 5.76 -12.56 13.29
C THR A 242 5.39 -13.59 12.24
N ALA A 243 4.96 -14.77 12.71
CA ALA A 243 4.45 -15.82 11.85
C ALA A 243 2.92 -15.78 11.81
N TYR A 244 2.37 -15.70 10.62
CA TYR A 244 0.93 -15.72 10.42
C TYR A 244 0.53 -16.98 9.66
N ARG A 245 -0.38 -17.76 10.24
CA ARG A 245 -0.98 -18.91 9.57
C ARG A 245 -2.08 -18.44 8.63
N ILE A 246 -2.05 -18.92 7.40
CA ILE A 246 -3.08 -18.66 6.41
C ILE A 246 -4.21 -19.69 6.63
N VAL A 247 -5.41 -19.20 6.90
CA VAL A 247 -6.62 -20.01 7.10
C VAL A 247 -7.64 -19.62 6.06
N GLU A 248 -8.04 -20.59 5.24
CA GLU A 248 -9.19 -20.41 4.37
C GLU A 248 -10.47 -20.67 5.17
N LEU A 249 -11.42 -19.74 5.11
CA LEU A 249 -12.76 -20.05 5.57
C LEU A 249 -13.50 -20.84 4.49
N PRO A 250 -14.23 -21.89 4.87
CA PRO A 250 -15.16 -22.54 3.95
C PRO A 250 -16.16 -21.51 3.42
N ASP A 251 -16.55 -21.67 2.14
CA ASP A 251 -17.58 -20.85 1.49
C ASP A 251 -18.76 -20.60 2.46
N GLN A 252 -18.75 -19.47 3.12
CA GLN A 252 -19.92 -18.97 3.83
C GLN A 252 -20.82 -18.41 2.72
N ASP A 253 -21.93 -19.12 2.47
CA ASP A 253 -23.00 -18.68 1.59
C ASP A 253 -23.54 -17.35 2.15
N LEU A 254 -22.92 -16.23 1.77
CA LEU A 254 -23.38 -14.88 2.11
C LEU A 254 -24.65 -14.57 1.31
N ARG A 255 -25.69 -15.37 1.51
CA ARG A 255 -27.05 -15.03 1.13
C ARG A 255 -27.62 -14.06 2.16
N THR A 256 -27.21 -12.81 2.08
CA THR A 256 -28.08 -11.74 2.54
C THR A 256 -29.11 -11.48 1.44
N GLU A 257 -30.36 -11.66 1.80
CA GLU A 257 -31.52 -11.38 0.95
C GLU A 257 -31.48 -9.94 0.44
N SER A 258 -31.05 -9.73 -0.80
CA SER A 258 -31.47 -8.60 -1.62
C SER A 258 -31.66 -9.09 -3.05
N LYS A 259 -32.88 -8.92 -3.52
CA LYS A 259 -33.34 -9.31 -4.84
C LYS A 259 -32.60 -8.53 -5.94
N GLU A 260 -32.29 -9.28 -7.02
CA GLU A 260 -31.94 -8.80 -8.35
C GLU A 260 -30.54 -8.19 -8.57
N ALA A 261 -29.58 -9.09 -8.86
CA ALA A 261 -28.61 -8.95 -9.96
C ALA A 261 -27.94 -10.31 -10.17
N GLU A 262 -27.78 -10.74 -11.41
CA GLU A 262 -27.02 -11.95 -11.77
C GLU A 262 -25.62 -11.83 -11.22
N SER A 263 -25.30 -12.62 -10.21
CA SER A 263 -24.01 -12.58 -9.53
C SER A 263 -23.05 -13.60 -10.11
N THR A 264 -21.96 -13.12 -10.65
CA THR A 264 -20.71 -13.89 -10.70
C THR A 264 -20.40 -14.37 -9.27
N LYS A 265 -20.23 -15.67 -9.09
CA LYS A 265 -19.88 -16.25 -7.79
C LYS A 265 -18.54 -15.66 -7.31
N LEU A 266 -18.58 -14.76 -6.37
CA LEU A 266 -17.43 -14.35 -5.57
C LEU A 266 -17.28 -15.41 -4.45
N THR A 267 -16.27 -16.26 -4.57
CA THR A 267 -15.86 -17.14 -3.49
C THR A 267 -15.02 -16.32 -2.52
N ALA A 268 -15.60 -15.90 -1.40
CA ALA A 268 -14.86 -15.16 -0.38
C ALA A 268 -13.91 -16.12 0.35
N ILE A 269 -12.59 -15.93 0.18
CA ILE A 269 -11.60 -16.49 1.09
C ILE A 269 -11.41 -15.44 2.18
N SER A 270 -11.83 -15.76 3.41
CA SER A 270 -11.44 -14.99 4.57
C SER A 270 -10.15 -15.60 5.11
N VAL A 271 -9.09 -14.84 5.15
CA VAL A 271 -7.82 -15.26 5.72
C VAL A 271 -7.76 -14.71 7.14
N TYR A 272 -7.73 -15.61 8.12
CA TYR A 272 -7.39 -15.26 9.49
C TYR A 272 -5.91 -15.51 9.70
N LEU A 273 -5.28 -14.59 10.39
CA LEU A 273 -3.93 -14.77 10.86
C LEU A 273 -3.97 -15.00 12.38
N GLU A 274 -3.47 -16.15 12.80
CA GLU A 274 -3.16 -16.40 14.19
C GLU A 274 -1.66 -16.16 14.37
N SER A 275 -1.31 -15.15 15.18
CA SER A 275 0.08 -14.97 15.61
C SER A 275 0.47 -16.09 16.57
N TYR A 276 1.56 -16.77 16.29
CA TYR A 276 2.22 -17.60 17.27
C TYR A 276 3.18 -16.70 18.04
N GLY A 277 2.79 -16.30 19.26
CA GLY A 277 3.69 -15.63 20.18
C GLY A 277 4.85 -16.57 20.53
N ALA A 278 6.08 -16.03 20.49
CA ALA A 278 7.27 -16.68 21.01
C ALA A 278 7.26 -16.71 22.54
#